data_69361db0c71737ebcbf53240be414275
#
_entry.id   69361db0c71737ebcbf53240be414275
#
_cell.length_a   1.000
_cell.length_b   1.000
_cell.length_c   1.000
_cell.angle_alpha   90.00
_cell.angle_beta   90.00
_cell.angle_gamma   90.00
#
_symmetry.space_group_name_H-M   'P 1'
#
loop_
_entity.id
_entity.type
_entity.pdbx_description
1 polymer ?
#
loop_
_entity_poly.entity_id
_entity_poly.type
_entity_poly.pdbx_seq_one_letter_code
_entity_poly.pdbx_strand_id
1 'polypeptide(L)'
;MTGWLIDMVSVGQRKPFLLQPFRGATRHLRRVSVGGLRRLQYTSLLLTRSYWGLMYAFNWWDIIDEHFVLGGAMMFDDLDRLQGLGVDAVLNLCAERSDNRHQLDNAGIAYLWLPVIDVCPPTLDQIMQGIGWIEQQLRANRTIYIHCAVGVGRSATLLACWLLYAKRMNVAQALRFLKTRRPQVGLTRLQVRRLEEFEGWLRTGRDNGIARVAGH
;
A
#
# COMPACT_ATOMS: atom_id res chain seq x y z
N MET A 1 29.38 -5.18 -10.73
CA MET A 1 28.62 -6.44 -10.64
C MET A 1 27.14 -6.12 -10.78
N THR A 2 26.72 -6.13 -12.02
CA THR A 2 25.44 -5.66 -12.56
C THR A 2 24.64 -6.89 -12.95
N GLY A 3 23.68 -7.30 -12.17
CA GLY A 3 23.01 -8.54 -12.51
C GLY A 3 21.56 -8.78 -12.05
N TRP A 4 20.82 -7.76 -11.57
CA TRP A 4 19.48 -8.02 -10.98
C TRP A 4 18.36 -7.13 -11.54
N LEU A 5 18.58 -6.51 -12.70
CA LEU A 5 17.58 -5.65 -13.36
C LEU A 5 16.92 -6.31 -14.59
N ILE A 6 17.18 -7.59 -14.88
CA ILE A 6 16.88 -8.13 -16.21
C ILE A 6 15.70 -9.10 -16.23
N ASP A 7 15.26 -9.70 -15.15
CA ASP A 7 14.30 -10.80 -15.26
C ASP A 7 12.81 -10.47 -15.09
N MET A 8 12.41 -9.20 -15.18
CA MET A 8 10.99 -8.87 -15.37
C MET A 8 10.58 -8.64 -16.84
N VAL A 9 11.48 -8.87 -17.79
CA VAL A 9 11.21 -8.61 -19.23
C VAL A 9 10.91 -9.86 -20.02
N SER A 10 11.15 -11.07 -19.52
CA SER A 10 11.04 -12.30 -20.31
C SER A 10 9.79 -13.15 -20.09
N VAL A 11 8.82 -12.72 -19.28
CA VAL A 11 7.49 -13.34 -19.33
C VAL A 11 6.67 -12.58 -20.36
N GLY A 12 6.59 -13.16 -21.53
CA GLY A 12 5.95 -12.77 -22.79
C GLY A 12 5.22 -11.44 -22.76
N GLN A 13 5.49 -10.60 -23.74
CA GLN A 13 4.84 -9.33 -24.09
C GLN A 13 3.31 -9.42 -24.15
N ARG A 14 2.65 -9.71 -23.03
CA ARG A 14 1.27 -9.31 -22.84
C ARG A 14 1.36 -8.02 -22.05
N LYS A 15 1.17 -6.89 -22.75
CA LYS A 15 0.93 -5.60 -22.13
C LYS A 15 0.03 -5.85 -20.93
N PRO A 16 0.41 -5.39 -19.70
CA PRO A 16 -0.57 -5.39 -18.62
C PRO A 16 -1.80 -4.70 -19.20
N PHE A 17 -2.95 -5.34 -19.07
CA PHE A 17 -4.24 -4.74 -19.37
C PHE A 17 -4.43 -3.64 -18.34
N LEU A 18 -3.68 -2.56 -18.52
CA LEU A 18 -3.99 -1.28 -17.90
C LEU A 18 -5.42 -1.04 -18.32
N LEU A 19 -6.35 -1.05 -17.39
CA LEU A 19 -7.69 -0.57 -17.56
C LEU A 19 -7.57 0.79 -18.25
N GLN A 20 -7.59 0.80 -19.56
CA GLN A 20 -7.85 2.03 -20.30
C GLN A 20 -9.22 2.47 -19.79
N PRO A 21 -9.37 3.65 -19.25
CA PRO A 21 -10.70 4.14 -18.91
C PRO A 21 -11.51 4.01 -20.20
N PHE A 22 -12.63 3.31 -20.11
CA PHE A 22 -13.58 3.13 -21.19
C PHE A 22 -13.87 4.50 -21.80
N ARG A 23 -13.19 4.89 -22.87
CA ARG A 23 -13.38 6.17 -23.55
C ARG A 23 -14.79 6.34 -24.13
N GLY A 24 -15.60 5.27 -24.12
CA GLY A 24 -16.99 5.28 -24.55
C GLY A 24 -18.01 5.56 -23.45
N ALA A 25 -17.66 5.45 -22.16
CA ALA A 25 -18.62 5.59 -21.07
C ALA A 25 -18.83 7.04 -20.60
N THR A 26 -17.97 7.99 -21.02
CA THR A 26 -18.01 9.37 -20.53
C THR A 26 -19.18 10.19 -21.03
N ARG A 27 -19.91 9.77 -22.07
CA ARG A 27 -21.09 10.52 -22.58
C ARG A 27 -22.40 10.23 -21.84
N HIS A 28 -22.51 9.13 -21.08
CA HIS A 28 -23.72 8.80 -20.31
C HIS A 28 -23.62 9.06 -18.80
N LEU A 29 -22.43 9.42 -18.28
CA LEU A 29 -22.21 9.59 -16.83
C LEU A 29 -22.71 10.93 -16.26
N ARG A 30 -23.39 11.79 -17.02
CA ARG A 30 -23.85 13.11 -16.53
C ARG A 30 -24.95 13.08 -15.46
N ARG A 31 -25.42 11.90 -15.04
CA ARG A 31 -26.47 11.74 -13.99
C ARG A 31 -26.25 10.60 -13.00
N VAL A 32 -25.03 10.13 -12.83
CA VAL A 32 -24.78 9.11 -11.80
C VAL A 32 -24.66 9.84 -10.46
N SER A 33 -25.57 9.52 -9.53
CA SER A 33 -25.50 10.05 -8.16
C SER A 33 -24.21 9.59 -7.48
N VAL A 34 -23.73 10.33 -6.46
CA VAL A 34 -22.54 9.94 -5.66
C VAL A 34 -22.66 8.50 -5.13
N GLY A 35 -23.87 8.05 -4.80
CA GLY A 35 -24.16 6.66 -4.44
C GLY A 35 -23.96 5.66 -5.59
N GLY A 36 -24.26 6.05 -6.82
CA GLY A 36 -24.03 5.23 -8.01
C GLY A 36 -22.55 5.06 -8.35
N LEU A 37 -21.75 6.13 -8.22
CA LEU A 37 -20.30 6.07 -8.40
C LEU A 37 -19.64 5.17 -7.35
N ARG A 38 -20.04 5.26 -6.09
CA ARG A 38 -19.56 4.35 -5.04
C ARG A 38 -19.91 2.89 -5.35
N ARG A 39 -21.13 2.59 -5.80
CA ARG A 39 -21.53 1.22 -6.19
C ARG A 39 -20.68 0.69 -7.35
N LEU A 40 -20.41 1.50 -8.37
CA LEU A 40 -19.54 1.12 -9.50
C LEU A 40 -18.10 0.84 -9.06
N GLN A 41 -17.56 1.63 -8.14
CA GLN A 41 -16.23 1.39 -7.56
C GLN A 41 -16.19 0.08 -6.76
N TYR A 42 -17.20 -0.21 -5.94
CA TYR A 42 -17.30 -1.48 -5.22
C TYR A 42 -17.40 -2.67 -6.17
N THR A 43 -18.21 -2.57 -7.22
CA THR A 43 -18.37 -3.66 -8.19
C THR A 43 -17.06 -3.94 -8.92
N SER A 44 -16.32 -2.90 -9.33
CA SER A 44 -15.02 -3.07 -9.98
C SER A 44 -13.99 -3.72 -9.06
N LEU A 45 -13.96 -3.36 -7.78
CA LEU A 45 -13.06 -3.97 -6.80
C LEU A 45 -13.44 -5.42 -6.51
N LEU A 46 -14.73 -5.75 -6.43
CA LEU A 46 -15.20 -7.14 -6.27
C LEU A 46 -14.76 -7.99 -7.45
N LEU A 47 -14.97 -7.51 -8.67
CA LEU A 47 -14.53 -8.21 -9.89
C LEU A 47 -13.01 -8.36 -9.91
N THR A 48 -12.27 -7.32 -9.56
CA THR A 48 -10.81 -7.36 -9.46
C THR A 48 -10.36 -8.38 -8.42
N ARG A 49 -10.95 -8.35 -7.22
CA ARG A 49 -10.63 -9.30 -6.15
C ARG A 49 -10.92 -10.74 -6.56
N SER A 50 -12.10 -11.00 -7.16
CA SER A 50 -12.49 -12.33 -7.61
C SER A 50 -11.60 -12.82 -8.74
N TYR A 51 -11.28 -11.96 -9.71
CA TYR A 51 -10.40 -12.29 -10.83
C TYR A 51 -8.99 -12.66 -10.35
N TRP A 52 -8.38 -11.82 -9.49
CA TRP A 52 -7.06 -12.09 -8.96
C TRP A 52 -7.03 -13.31 -8.05
N GLY A 53 -8.06 -13.51 -7.21
CA GLY A 53 -8.20 -14.70 -6.37
C GLY A 53 -8.30 -15.98 -7.17
N LEU A 54 -9.06 -15.99 -8.25
CA LEU A 54 -9.27 -17.16 -9.11
C LEU A 54 -8.04 -17.47 -10.01
N MET A 55 -7.43 -16.44 -10.59
CA MET A 55 -6.37 -16.61 -11.60
C MET A 55 -4.99 -16.86 -11.00
N TYR A 56 -4.73 -16.36 -9.78
CA TYR A 56 -3.39 -16.33 -9.21
C TYR A 56 -3.31 -16.88 -7.78
N ALA A 57 -4.37 -17.49 -7.26
CA ALA A 57 -4.47 -17.85 -5.84
C ALA A 57 -4.08 -16.65 -4.92
N PHE A 58 -4.56 -15.46 -5.26
CA PHE A 58 -4.13 -14.20 -4.71
C PHE A 58 -4.82 -13.96 -3.37
N ASN A 59 -4.07 -13.95 -2.29
CA ASN A 59 -4.58 -13.50 -1.01
C ASN A 59 -4.85 -11.99 -1.06
N TRP A 60 -6.03 -11.57 -0.60
CA TRP A 60 -6.38 -10.15 -0.60
C TRP A 60 -5.55 -9.35 0.40
N TRP A 61 -5.09 -9.99 1.46
CA TRP A 61 -4.09 -9.52 2.39
C TRP A 61 -3.20 -10.65 2.86
N ASP A 62 -2.00 -10.31 3.31
CA ASP A 62 -1.05 -11.23 3.92
C ASP A 62 -0.50 -10.63 5.22
N ILE A 63 -0.29 -11.47 6.22
CA ILE A 63 0.41 -11.11 7.44
C ILE A 63 1.90 -10.99 7.10
N ILE A 64 2.47 -9.81 7.34
CA ILE A 64 3.88 -9.53 7.05
C ILE A 64 4.76 -9.91 8.24
N ASP A 65 4.32 -9.52 9.43
CA ASP A 65 4.89 -9.91 10.72
C ASP A 65 3.83 -9.71 11.84
N GLU A 66 4.27 -9.74 13.08
CA GLU A 66 3.39 -9.57 14.26
C GLU A 66 2.66 -8.23 14.33
N HIS A 67 3.16 -7.20 13.63
CA HIS A 67 2.61 -5.85 13.67
C HIS A 67 2.01 -5.37 12.35
N PHE A 68 2.26 -6.08 11.25
CA PHE A 68 1.84 -5.61 9.93
C PHE A 68 1.04 -6.62 9.14
N VAL A 69 -0.09 -6.17 8.64
CA VAL A 69 -0.88 -6.83 7.59
C VAL A 69 -0.87 -5.92 6.36
N LEU A 70 -0.56 -6.47 5.19
CA LEU A 70 -0.47 -5.73 3.93
C LEU A 70 -1.50 -6.25 2.93
N GLY A 71 -2.29 -5.36 2.34
CA GLY A 71 -3.35 -5.82 1.44
C GLY A 71 -4.02 -4.79 0.57
N GLY A 72 -5.14 -5.21 -0.02
CA GLY A 72 -6.02 -4.40 -0.87
C GLY A 72 -7.06 -3.64 -0.07
N ALA A 73 -7.86 -2.82 -0.77
CA ALA A 73 -8.87 -1.99 -0.15
C ALA A 73 -9.95 -2.82 0.55
N MET A 74 -10.32 -2.39 1.75
CA MET A 74 -11.37 -3.07 2.54
C MET A 74 -12.73 -2.99 1.85
N MET A 75 -13.50 -4.06 2.00
CA MET A 75 -14.85 -4.22 1.49
C MET A 75 -15.74 -4.77 2.62
N PHE A 76 -17.02 -4.60 2.51
CA PHE A 76 -18.11 -5.02 3.42
C PHE A 76 -17.70 -5.54 4.80
N ASP A 77 -17.46 -6.85 4.93
CA ASP A 77 -17.13 -7.59 6.16
C ASP A 77 -15.62 -7.77 6.40
N ASP A 78 -14.78 -7.15 5.57
CA ASP A 78 -13.34 -7.30 5.71
C ASP A 78 -12.82 -6.69 7.04
N LEU A 79 -13.50 -5.68 7.58
CA LEU A 79 -13.11 -5.08 8.85
C LEU A 79 -13.19 -6.10 10.00
N ASP A 80 -14.31 -6.82 10.10
CA ASP A 80 -14.51 -7.83 11.16
C ASP A 80 -13.45 -8.95 11.05
N ARG A 81 -13.14 -9.35 9.81
CA ARG A 81 -12.12 -10.37 9.56
C ARG A 81 -10.71 -9.87 9.91
N LEU A 82 -10.38 -8.61 9.61
CA LEU A 82 -9.10 -7.99 9.98
C LEU A 82 -8.99 -7.81 11.50
N GLN A 83 -10.08 -7.43 12.19
CA GLN A 83 -10.11 -7.41 13.65
C GLN A 83 -9.88 -8.81 14.25
N GLY A 84 -10.40 -9.85 13.62
CA GLY A 84 -10.13 -11.25 13.98
C GLY A 84 -8.63 -11.63 13.85
N LEU A 85 -7.83 -10.88 13.08
CA LEU A 85 -6.38 -10.98 12.99
C LEU A 85 -5.64 -10.03 13.96
N GLY A 86 -6.37 -9.35 14.84
CA GLY A 86 -5.79 -8.40 15.79
C GLY A 86 -5.53 -7.00 15.21
N VAL A 87 -6.01 -6.69 13.99
CA VAL A 87 -5.84 -5.36 13.40
C VAL A 87 -6.67 -4.33 14.17
N ASP A 88 -6.02 -3.29 14.65
CA ASP A 88 -6.62 -2.17 15.40
C ASP A 88 -6.13 -0.79 14.93
N ALA A 89 -5.40 -0.78 13.80
CA ALA A 89 -4.99 0.44 13.11
C ALA A 89 -5.00 0.22 11.58
N VAL A 90 -5.46 1.22 10.81
CA VAL A 90 -5.56 1.14 9.34
C VAL A 90 -4.89 2.36 8.71
N LEU A 91 -3.99 2.11 7.76
CA LEU A 91 -3.35 3.11 6.92
C LEU A 91 -3.75 2.89 5.46
N ASN A 92 -4.50 3.83 4.91
CA ASN A 92 -5.00 3.78 3.53
C ASN A 92 -4.22 4.72 2.61
N LEU A 93 -3.65 4.16 1.53
CA LEU A 93 -2.92 4.93 0.51
C LEU A 93 -3.72 5.17 -0.78
N CYS A 94 -5.01 4.84 -0.84
CA CYS A 94 -5.82 5.13 -2.03
C CYS A 94 -6.13 6.62 -2.13
N ALA A 95 -5.69 7.30 -3.19
CA ALA A 95 -6.17 8.66 -3.48
C ALA A 95 -7.61 8.64 -3.98
N GLU A 96 -7.99 7.56 -4.66
CA GLU A 96 -9.29 7.36 -5.28
C GLU A 96 -10.41 7.01 -4.29
N ARG A 97 -10.07 6.58 -3.07
CA ARG A 97 -11.06 6.16 -2.07
C ARG A 97 -10.55 6.23 -0.64
N SER A 98 -11.25 6.94 0.23
CA SER A 98 -11.10 6.81 1.68
C SER A 98 -11.94 5.64 2.20
N ASP A 99 -11.56 5.09 3.35
CA ASP A 99 -12.39 4.12 4.07
C ASP A 99 -13.54 4.82 4.82
N ASN A 100 -14.48 4.03 5.34
CA ASN A 100 -15.58 4.56 6.12
C ASN A 100 -15.10 4.94 7.52
N ARG A 101 -14.75 6.20 7.70
CA ARG A 101 -14.23 6.75 8.97
C ARG A 101 -15.14 6.43 10.15
N HIS A 102 -16.44 6.62 9.99
CA HIS A 102 -17.40 6.36 11.07
C HIS A 102 -17.41 4.87 11.50
N GLN A 103 -17.28 3.96 10.55
CA GLN A 103 -17.20 2.53 10.85
C GLN A 103 -15.90 2.20 11.62
N LEU A 104 -14.78 2.77 11.22
CA LEU A 104 -13.48 2.58 11.88
C LEU A 104 -13.48 3.16 13.29
N ASP A 105 -14.01 4.39 13.46
CA ASP A 105 -14.10 5.05 14.76
C ASP A 105 -15.00 4.26 15.73
N ASN A 106 -16.15 3.75 15.26
CA ASN A 106 -17.04 2.89 16.06
C ASN A 106 -16.38 1.56 16.47
N ALA A 107 -15.47 1.06 15.66
CA ALA A 107 -14.71 -0.16 15.94
C ALA A 107 -13.44 0.11 16.80
N GLY A 108 -13.18 1.35 17.20
CA GLY A 108 -11.97 1.72 17.95
C GLY A 108 -10.68 1.64 17.15
N ILE A 109 -10.76 1.60 15.81
CA ILE A 109 -9.63 1.46 14.89
C ILE A 109 -8.98 2.81 14.65
N ALA A 110 -7.69 2.93 14.92
CA ALA A 110 -6.91 4.11 14.52
C ALA A 110 -6.82 4.20 13.00
N TYR A 111 -7.00 5.40 12.43
CA TYR A 111 -7.05 5.56 10.98
C TYR A 111 -6.21 6.73 10.48
N LEU A 112 -5.37 6.43 9.47
CA LEU A 112 -4.70 7.43 8.67
C LEU A 112 -5.04 7.23 7.19
N TRP A 113 -5.55 8.27 6.55
CA TRP A 113 -5.69 8.34 5.10
C TRP A 113 -4.57 9.20 4.51
N LEU A 114 -3.71 8.56 3.72
CA LEU A 114 -2.54 9.14 3.09
C LEU A 114 -2.66 8.99 1.56
N PRO A 115 -3.41 9.88 0.87
CA PRO A 115 -3.78 9.68 -0.52
C PRO A 115 -2.57 9.75 -1.46
N VAL A 116 -2.27 8.64 -2.11
CA VAL A 116 -1.22 8.49 -3.14
C VAL A 116 -1.89 8.08 -4.45
N ILE A 117 -1.61 8.82 -5.53
CA ILE A 117 -2.14 8.52 -6.88
C ILE A 117 -1.67 7.13 -7.31
N ASP A 118 -2.56 6.38 -7.98
CA ASP A 118 -2.22 5.02 -8.41
C ASP A 118 -0.99 4.99 -9.32
N VAL A 119 -0.24 3.91 -9.23
CA VAL A 119 1.07 3.66 -9.88
C VAL A 119 2.18 4.66 -9.49
N CYS A 120 1.85 5.76 -8.80
CA CYS A 120 2.84 6.74 -8.32
C CYS A 120 3.45 6.32 -6.98
N PRO A 121 4.65 6.79 -6.66
CA PRO A 121 5.21 6.67 -5.32
C PRO A 121 4.59 7.72 -4.38
N PRO A 122 4.58 7.48 -3.05
CA PRO A 122 4.34 8.54 -2.08
C PRO A 122 5.44 9.61 -2.15
N THR A 123 5.10 10.85 -1.83
CA THR A 123 6.08 11.93 -1.66
C THR A 123 6.93 11.69 -0.42
N LEU A 124 8.06 12.42 -0.29
CA LEU A 124 8.89 12.33 0.92
C LEU A 124 8.10 12.71 2.18
N ASP A 125 7.31 13.77 2.11
CA ASP A 125 6.47 14.22 3.23
C ASP A 125 5.44 13.15 3.62
N GLN A 126 4.79 12.52 2.63
CA GLN A 126 3.88 11.40 2.87
C GLN A 126 4.59 10.19 3.49
N ILE A 127 5.81 9.89 3.05
CA ILE A 127 6.62 8.83 3.66
C ILE A 127 6.90 9.15 5.12
N MET A 128 7.36 10.36 5.43
CA MET A 128 7.67 10.76 6.81
C MET A 128 6.43 10.79 7.70
N GLN A 129 5.31 11.30 7.19
CA GLN A 129 4.01 11.27 7.89
C GLN A 129 3.56 9.84 8.17
N GLY A 130 3.65 8.96 7.17
CA GLY A 130 3.29 7.55 7.30
C GLY A 130 4.17 6.82 8.32
N ILE A 131 5.50 7.04 8.27
CA ILE A 131 6.45 6.47 9.23
C ILE A 131 6.16 6.98 10.64
N GLY A 132 5.98 8.27 10.83
CA GLY A 132 5.67 8.86 12.14
C GLY A 132 4.39 8.27 12.76
N TRP A 133 3.35 8.10 11.94
CA TRP A 133 2.12 7.49 12.37
C TRP A 133 2.30 5.99 12.69
N ILE A 134 3.00 5.23 11.85
CA ILE A 134 3.33 3.81 12.11
C ILE A 134 4.05 3.68 13.46
N GLU A 135 5.09 4.46 13.70
CA GLU A 135 5.83 4.45 14.97
C GLU A 135 4.93 4.76 16.17
N GLN A 136 3.97 5.68 16.02
CA GLN A 136 2.99 5.97 17.06
C GLN A 136 2.11 4.75 17.36
N GLN A 137 1.62 4.05 16.32
CA GLN A 137 0.77 2.87 16.52
C GLN A 137 1.57 1.71 17.13
N LEU A 138 2.81 1.51 16.71
CA LEU A 138 3.69 0.47 17.27
C LEU A 138 3.99 0.71 18.75
N ARG A 139 4.22 1.98 19.17
CA ARG A 139 4.36 2.32 20.59
C ARG A 139 3.11 2.02 21.42
N ALA A 140 1.93 2.06 20.79
CA ALA A 140 0.67 1.64 21.40
C ALA A 140 0.43 0.12 21.29
N ASN A 141 1.42 -0.65 20.84
CA ASN A 141 1.36 -2.11 20.64
C ASN A 141 0.23 -2.55 19.70
N ARG A 142 -0.03 -1.76 18.64
CA ARG A 142 -1.10 -2.02 17.69
C ARG A 142 -0.61 -2.80 16.48
N THR A 143 -1.50 -3.61 15.91
CA THR A 143 -1.32 -4.27 14.62
C THR A 143 -1.94 -3.42 13.53
N ILE A 144 -1.16 -3.12 12.49
CA ILE A 144 -1.47 -2.13 11.47
C ILE A 144 -1.81 -2.82 10.14
N TYR A 145 -2.99 -2.56 9.61
CA TYR A 145 -3.33 -2.88 8.23
C TYR A 145 -2.94 -1.74 7.30
N ILE A 146 -1.97 -1.99 6.41
CA ILE A 146 -1.55 -1.03 5.40
C ILE A 146 -2.10 -1.46 4.05
N HIS A 147 -2.90 -0.61 3.41
CA HIS A 147 -3.50 -0.97 2.14
C HIS A 147 -3.48 0.14 1.09
N CYS A 148 -3.64 -0.28 -0.16
CA CYS A 148 -4.04 0.56 -1.28
C CYS A 148 -5.17 -0.16 -2.04
N ALA A 149 -5.35 0.05 -3.35
CA ALA A 149 -6.43 -0.64 -4.08
C ALA A 149 -6.26 -2.16 -4.10
N VAL A 150 -5.07 -2.66 -4.42
CA VAL A 150 -4.78 -4.11 -4.57
C VAL A 150 -3.71 -4.61 -3.60
N GLY A 151 -2.98 -3.70 -2.95
CA GLY A 151 -1.96 -4.08 -1.98
C GLY A 151 -0.64 -4.59 -2.56
N VAL A 152 -0.25 -4.12 -3.75
CA VAL A 152 0.96 -4.59 -4.44
C VAL A 152 2.01 -3.50 -4.68
N GLY A 153 1.60 -2.22 -4.78
CA GLY A 153 2.49 -1.10 -5.12
C GLY A 153 2.61 -0.08 -4.00
N ARG A 154 1.66 0.86 -3.91
CA ARG A 154 1.68 2.03 -3.00
C ARG A 154 1.89 1.66 -1.54
N SER A 155 1.09 0.73 -1.03
CA SER A 155 1.18 0.25 0.36
C SER A 155 2.48 -0.48 0.63
N ALA A 156 2.94 -1.32 -0.30
CA ALA A 156 4.22 -2.00 -0.21
C ALA A 156 5.41 -1.01 -0.26
N THR A 157 5.30 0.08 -1.05
CA THR A 157 6.32 1.13 -1.09
C THR A 157 6.46 1.83 0.27
N LEU A 158 5.35 2.22 0.89
CA LEU A 158 5.40 2.87 2.21
C LEU A 158 5.98 1.94 3.28
N LEU A 159 5.53 0.67 3.31
CA LEU A 159 6.06 -0.30 4.27
C LEU A 159 7.54 -0.58 4.03
N ALA A 160 8.00 -0.64 2.76
CA ALA A 160 9.42 -0.72 2.45
C ALA A 160 10.20 0.49 2.98
N CYS A 161 9.70 1.73 2.83
CA CYS A 161 10.33 2.91 3.41
C CYS A 161 10.45 2.79 4.94
N TRP A 162 9.43 2.29 5.64
CA TRP A 162 9.52 2.05 7.08
C TRP A 162 10.59 0.99 7.41
N LEU A 163 10.70 -0.09 6.64
CA LEU A 163 11.76 -1.11 6.83
C LEU A 163 13.17 -0.51 6.64
N LEU A 164 13.35 0.38 5.67
CA LEU A 164 14.61 1.11 5.48
C LEU A 164 14.92 1.99 6.69
N TYR A 165 13.92 2.70 7.19
CA TYR A 165 14.05 3.63 8.32
C TYR A 165 14.30 2.91 9.64
N ALA A 166 13.37 2.03 10.04
CA ALA A 166 13.33 1.43 11.38
C ALA A 166 14.22 0.17 11.49
N LYS A 167 14.21 -0.68 10.47
CA LYS A 167 14.98 -1.95 10.47
C LYS A 167 16.35 -1.84 9.81
N ARG A 168 16.73 -0.64 9.33
CA ARG A 168 18.03 -0.39 8.68
C ARG A 168 18.30 -1.29 7.47
N MET A 169 17.26 -1.77 6.83
CA MET A 169 17.37 -2.55 5.60
C MET A 169 17.78 -1.65 4.44
N ASN A 170 18.50 -2.20 3.45
CA ASN A 170 18.62 -1.57 2.15
C ASN A 170 17.41 -1.92 1.27
N VAL A 171 17.27 -1.23 0.12
CA VAL A 171 16.12 -1.43 -0.79
C VAL A 171 15.95 -2.90 -1.19
N ALA A 172 17.05 -3.59 -1.55
CA ALA A 172 16.99 -4.97 -1.99
C ALA A 172 16.53 -5.92 -0.85
N GLN A 173 16.98 -5.67 0.38
CA GLN A 173 16.58 -6.44 1.57
C GLN A 173 15.09 -6.23 1.88
N ALA A 174 14.61 -4.97 1.89
CA ALA A 174 13.22 -4.66 2.16
C ALA A 174 12.27 -5.29 1.12
N LEU A 175 12.61 -5.18 -0.16
CA LEU A 175 11.80 -5.79 -1.23
C LEU A 175 11.80 -7.32 -1.15
N ARG A 176 12.93 -7.94 -0.84
CA ARG A 176 13.00 -9.40 -0.63
C ARG A 176 12.15 -9.82 0.56
N PHE A 177 12.24 -9.10 1.68
CA PHE A 177 11.47 -9.35 2.88
C PHE A 177 9.96 -9.31 2.60
N LEU A 178 9.49 -8.29 1.88
CA LEU A 178 8.08 -8.17 1.52
C LEU A 178 7.64 -9.26 0.53
N LYS A 179 8.42 -9.52 -0.52
CA LYS A 179 8.08 -10.53 -1.54
C LYS A 179 8.05 -11.96 -1.01
N THR A 180 8.84 -12.28 0.01
CA THR A 180 8.81 -13.60 0.66
C THR A 180 7.48 -13.83 1.38
N ARG A 181 6.85 -12.77 1.90
CA ARG A 181 5.60 -12.84 2.67
C ARG A 181 4.36 -12.54 1.83
N ARG A 182 4.52 -11.69 0.83
CA ARG A 182 3.50 -11.33 -0.15
C ARG A 182 4.11 -11.35 -1.55
N PRO A 183 4.12 -12.52 -2.23
CA PRO A 183 4.75 -12.70 -3.53
C PRO A 183 4.25 -11.74 -4.62
N GLN A 184 3.03 -11.26 -4.47
CA GLN A 184 2.38 -10.33 -5.40
C GLN A 184 2.94 -8.90 -5.34
N VAL A 185 3.76 -8.56 -4.36
CA VAL A 185 4.41 -7.24 -4.28
C VAL A 185 5.18 -6.97 -5.57
N GLY A 186 4.75 -5.92 -6.28
CA GLY A 186 5.29 -5.51 -7.57
C GLY A 186 5.30 -3.98 -7.69
N LEU A 187 6.45 -3.39 -7.43
CA LEU A 187 6.62 -1.94 -7.48
C LEU A 187 6.88 -1.46 -8.91
N THR A 188 6.32 -0.31 -9.27
CA THR A 188 6.67 0.38 -10.50
C THR A 188 8.10 0.91 -10.43
N ARG A 189 8.71 1.22 -11.58
CA ARG A 189 10.04 1.84 -11.64
C ARG A 189 10.10 3.14 -10.82
N LEU A 190 9.03 3.94 -10.83
CA LEU A 190 8.95 5.18 -10.06
C LEU A 190 8.94 4.91 -8.55
N GLN A 191 8.26 3.87 -8.12
CA GLN A 191 8.21 3.46 -6.71
C GLN A 191 9.57 2.92 -6.24
N VAL A 192 10.24 2.11 -7.07
CA VAL A 192 11.61 1.63 -6.75
C VAL A 192 12.58 2.80 -6.65
N ARG A 193 12.56 3.73 -7.62
CA ARG A 193 13.40 4.94 -7.58
C ARG A 193 13.15 5.77 -6.32
N ARG A 194 11.90 5.90 -5.88
CA ARG A 194 11.59 6.58 -4.62
C ARG A 194 12.22 5.90 -3.41
N LEU A 195 12.26 4.57 -3.37
CA LEU A 195 12.95 3.85 -2.30
C LEU A 195 14.45 4.13 -2.31
N GLU A 196 15.08 4.17 -3.48
CA GLU A 196 16.51 4.48 -3.65
C GLU A 196 16.82 5.93 -3.21
N GLU A 197 15.97 6.89 -3.60
CA GLU A 197 16.05 8.28 -3.16
C GLU A 197 15.93 8.41 -1.64
N PHE A 198 14.96 7.71 -1.06
CA PHE A 198 14.74 7.71 0.38
C PHE A 198 15.88 7.04 1.15
N GLU A 199 16.42 5.94 0.63
CA GLU A 199 17.61 5.29 1.21
C GLU A 199 18.82 6.24 1.19
N GLY A 200 19.05 6.95 0.08
CA GLY A 200 20.09 7.98 -0.03
C GLY A 200 19.89 9.10 1.00
N TRP A 201 18.67 9.62 1.12
CA TRP A 201 18.32 10.64 2.10
C TRP A 201 18.57 10.19 3.55
N LEU A 202 18.22 8.96 3.89
CA LEU A 202 18.49 8.39 5.21
C LEU A 202 20.00 8.29 5.51
N ARG A 203 20.83 8.00 4.50
CA ARG A 203 22.30 7.96 4.67
C ARG A 203 22.85 9.35 4.95
N THR A 204 22.52 10.33 4.12
CA THR A 204 23.02 11.72 4.28
C THR A 204 22.51 12.37 5.56
N GLY A 205 21.25 12.13 5.95
CA GLY A 205 20.66 12.65 7.19
C GLY A 205 21.31 12.06 8.45
N ARG A 206 21.79 10.83 8.40
CA ARG A 206 22.55 10.19 9.50
C ARG A 206 23.95 10.80 9.63
N ASP A 207 24.63 11.01 8.51
CA ASP A 207 25.99 11.59 8.48
C ASP A 207 25.98 13.02 9.02
N ASN A 208 24.90 13.77 8.81
CA ASN A 208 24.71 15.15 9.28
C ASN A 208 24.08 15.27 10.69
N GLY A 209 23.90 14.19 11.42
CA GLY A 209 23.36 14.22 12.78
C GLY A 209 21.87 14.57 12.91
N ILE A 210 21.13 14.72 11.79
CA ILE A 210 19.73 15.14 11.74
C ILE A 210 18.77 13.99 12.17
N ALA A 211 19.24 12.76 12.26
CA ALA A 211 18.45 11.59 12.62
C ALA A 211 17.97 11.53 14.08
N ARG A 212 18.24 12.56 14.91
CA ARG A 212 17.90 12.58 16.34
C ARG A 212 16.57 13.24 16.68
N VAL A 213 15.81 13.78 15.72
CA VAL A 213 14.62 14.61 16.02
C VAL A 213 13.30 13.81 16.01
N ALA A 214 13.30 12.54 15.64
CA ALA A 214 12.08 11.71 15.62
C ALA A 214 11.93 10.80 16.86
N GLY A 215 12.62 11.07 17.94
CA GLY A 215 12.66 10.21 19.14
C GLY A 215 12.42 10.97 20.43
N HIS A 216 11.31 11.76 20.51
CA HIS A 216 10.76 12.24 21.80
C HIS A 216 9.25 12.19 21.77
#